data_cf5d62b21c829948d01e14305c99ad76
#
_entry.id   cf5d62b21c829948d01e14305c99ad76
#
_cell.length_a   1.000
_cell.length_b   1.000
_cell.length_c   1.000
_cell.angle_alpha   90.00
_cell.angle_beta   90.00
_cell.angle_gamma   90.00
#
_symmetry.space_group_name_H-M   'P 1'
#
loop_
_entity.id
_entity.type
_entity.pdbx_description
1 polymer ?
#
loop_
_entity_poly.entity_id
_entity_poly.type
_entity_poly.pdbx_seq_one_letter_code
_entity_poly.pdbx_strand_id
1 'polypeptide(L)'
;THDNYGEDLVFNVRGGGIYRWDQSGGLPSSAASTENTKRGQELSGIAGANLVPTLGLQVLTSEIDRHLIVLGADPLNAAGTARTQAIDPMFIAFSDQEDLLEFEPKLTNTAGSLRLSSGSQIMGAVKSRQEIIIFTDTSVYNMQFVGPPFTFAVNLINESTGLVGPKAAVTAPDGVYFMSYDSFYTYNGTVAELPCTVKNYVFSDINNSQIYKVQAFTNNKHSEVGWYYPSASSSEIDRYVIYNYTDRIWYYGQLSRTAWLDAGIENYPQAASGGYLYEHEDGFDDDGSEMTNVFIESSDFDIGEGDSFSFIRRLIPDIKFLDNDSGSTVN
;
A
#
# COMPACT_ATOMS: atom_id res chain seq x y z
N THR A 1 -10.25 -0.13 -3.14
CA THR A 1 -9.02 -0.21 -3.98
C THR A 1 -9.34 0.19 -5.41
N HIS A 2 -8.37 0.49 -6.21
CA HIS A 2 -8.52 0.84 -7.62
C HIS A 2 -7.26 0.47 -8.39
N ASP A 3 -7.42 0.28 -9.68
CA ASP A 3 -6.33 0.07 -10.63
C ASP A 3 -6.78 0.43 -12.06
N ASN A 4 -5.84 0.71 -12.94
CA ASN A 4 -6.12 1.02 -14.32
C ASN A 4 -6.19 -0.28 -15.15
N TYR A 5 -7.19 -0.38 -16.01
CA TYR A 5 -7.31 -1.41 -17.02
C TYR A 5 -7.26 -0.76 -18.41
N GLY A 6 -6.05 -0.56 -18.91
CA GLY A 6 -5.84 0.33 -20.06
C GLY A 6 -6.14 1.78 -19.70
N GLU A 7 -7.09 2.39 -20.41
CA GLU A 7 -7.56 3.76 -20.15
C GLU A 7 -8.69 3.83 -19.12
N ASP A 8 -9.30 2.68 -18.79
CA ASP A 8 -10.42 2.59 -17.86
C ASP A 8 -9.94 2.44 -16.41
N LEU A 9 -10.77 2.89 -15.48
CA LEU A 9 -10.55 2.69 -14.06
C LEU A 9 -11.43 1.55 -13.56
N VAL A 10 -10.81 0.53 -12.95
CA VAL A 10 -11.53 -0.50 -12.19
C VAL A 10 -11.32 -0.23 -10.70
N PHE A 11 -12.39 -0.27 -9.94
CA PHE A 11 -12.31 0.01 -8.51
C PHE A 11 -13.33 -0.80 -7.71
N ASN A 12 -13.05 -0.98 -6.43
CA ASN A 12 -13.99 -1.60 -5.50
C ASN A 12 -13.93 -0.96 -4.11
N VAL A 13 -15.04 -1.07 -3.39
CA VAL A 13 -15.05 -0.90 -1.94
C VAL A 13 -14.67 -2.24 -1.32
N ARG A 14 -13.76 -2.26 -0.36
CA ARG A 14 -13.32 -3.50 0.29
C ARG A 14 -14.50 -4.27 0.86
N GLY A 15 -14.67 -5.51 0.42
CA GLY A 15 -15.81 -6.37 0.75
C GLY A 15 -17.10 -6.03 0.02
N GLY A 16 -17.07 -5.13 -0.94
CA GLY A 16 -18.23 -4.72 -1.74
C GLY A 16 -18.08 -5.01 -3.22
N GLY A 17 -18.97 -4.42 -4.02
CA GLY A 17 -19.04 -4.57 -5.46
C GLY A 17 -17.81 -4.06 -6.20
N ILE A 18 -17.67 -4.53 -7.42
CA ILE A 18 -16.59 -4.17 -8.35
C ILE A 18 -17.18 -3.31 -9.43
N TYR A 19 -16.52 -2.19 -9.74
CA TYR A 19 -17.02 -1.18 -10.67
C TYR A 19 -15.98 -0.87 -11.74
N ARG A 20 -16.45 -0.54 -12.94
CA ARG A 20 -15.66 0.05 -14.01
C ARG A 20 -16.15 1.47 -14.28
N TRP A 21 -15.23 2.39 -14.43
CA TRP A 21 -15.47 3.67 -15.05
C TRP A 21 -14.79 3.70 -16.42
N ASP A 22 -15.61 3.88 -17.46
CA ASP A 22 -15.17 3.94 -18.84
C ASP A 22 -14.71 5.38 -19.15
N GLN A 23 -13.44 5.54 -19.45
CA GLN A 23 -12.81 6.82 -19.73
C GLN A 23 -13.44 7.48 -20.97
N SER A 24 -13.82 6.71 -22.00
CA SER A 24 -14.42 7.22 -23.24
C SER A 24 -15.77 7.92 -23.01
N GLY A 25 -16.48 7.55 -21.94
CA GLY A 25 -17.71 8.18 -21.52
C GLY A 25 -17.53 9.58 -20.93
N GLY A 26 -16.32 9.93 -20.50
CA GLY A 26 -15.99 11.19 -19.85
C GLY A 26 -16.60 11.35 -18.46
N LEU A 27 -16.59 12.58 -17.94
CA LEU A 27 -17.20 12.91 -16.65
C LEU A 27 -18.69 13.23 -16.81
N PRO A 28 -19.54 12.91 -15.80
CA PRO A 28 -20.93 13.33 -15.83
C PRO A 28 -21.04 14.86 -15.84
N SER A 29 -21.96 15.40 -16.62
CA SER A 29 -22.20 16.83 -16.77
C SER A 29 -22.70 17.50 -15.48
N SER A 30 -23.26 16.70 -14.56
CA SER A 30 -23.67 17.13 -13.21
C SER A 30 -23.69 15.95 -12.25
N ALA A 31 -23.65 16.22 -10.94
CA ALA A 31 -23.78 15.19 -9.89
C ALA A 31 -25.11 14.40 -9.97
N ALA A 32 -26.14 14.98 -10.56
CA ALA A 32 -27.45 14.36 -10.75
C ALA A 32 -27.60 13.67 -12.12
N SER A 33 -26.56 13.65 -12.96
CA SER A 33 -26.61 13.00 -14.28
C SER A 33 -26.93 11.51 -14.15
N THR A 34 -27.83 11.01 -14.98
CA THR A 34 -28.19 9.59 -15.10
C THR A 34 -27.47 8.89 -16.24
N GLU A 35 -26.50 9.56 -16.86
CA GLU A 35 -25.71 9.00 -17.95
C GLU A 35 -24.81 7.87 -17.45
N ASN A 36 -25.21 6.63 -17.68
CA ASN A 36 -24.51 5.44 -17.19
C ASN A 36 -23.07 5.34 -17.71
N THR A 37 -22.83 5.76 -18.95
CA THR A 37 -21.50 5.74 -19.58
C THR A 37 -20.50 6.72 -18.96
N LYS A 38 -20.97 7.65 -18.13
CA LYS A 38 -20.15 8.65 -17.44
C LYS A 38 -20.03 8.40 -15.94
N ARG A 39 -20.41 7.22 -15.48
CA ARG A 39 -20.37 6.84 -14.07
C ARG A 39 -19.71 5.48 -13.91
N GLY A 40 -19.22 5.20 -12.74
CA GLY A 40 -18.83 3.84 -12.37
C GLY A 40 -20.04 2.92 -12.49
N GLN A 41 -19.91 1.88 -13.30
CA GLN A 41 -20.92 0.82 -13.46
C GLN A 41 -20.46 -0.42 -12.72
N GLU A 42 -21.39 -1.11 -12.06
CA GLU A 42 -21.09 -2.41 -11.47
C GLU A 42 -20.73 -3.41 -12.58
N LEU A 43 -19.57 -4.04 -12.45
CA LEU A 43 -18.97 -4.85 -13.50
C LEU A 43 -19.85 -6.03 -13.87
N SER A 44 -20.47 -6.67 -12.88
CA SER A 44 -21.39 -7.81 -13.08
C SER A 44 -22.70 -7.42 -13.79
N GLY A 45 -23.05 -6.15 -13.82
CA GLY A 45 -24.25 -5.62 -14.49
C GLY A 45 -24.02 -5.12 -15.92
N ILE A 46 -22.79 -5.11 -16.41
CA ILE A 46 -22.45 -4.67 -17.77
C ILE A 46 -22.88 -5.75 -18.77
N ALA A 47 -23.42 -5.31 -19.92
CA ALA A 47 -23.80 -6.25 -20.98
C ALA A 47 -22.59 -7.07 -21.46
N GLY A 48 -22.73 -8.39 -21.48
CA GLY A 48 -21.63 -9.31 -21.82
C GLY A 48 -20.87 -9.83 -20.61
N ALA A 49 -21.16 -9.35 -19.40
CA ALA A 49 -20.53 -9.88 -18.18
C ALA A 49 -20.89 -11.37 -17.96
N ASN A 50 -19.87 -12.18 -17.83
CA ASN A 50 -20.01 -13.63 -17.66
C ASN A 50 -19.28 -14.11 -16.42
N LEU A 51 -20.02 -14.55 -15.41
CA LEU A 51 -19.54 -15.00 -14.10
C LEU A 51 -18.54 -14.05 -13.42
N VAL A 52 -18.68 -12.76 -13.66
CA VAL A 52 -17.89 -11.72 -12.99
C VAL A 52 -18.12 -11.79 -11.48
N PRO A 53 -17.08 -11.69 -10.64
CA PRO A 53 -17.24 -11.58 -9.19
C PRO A 53 -18.13 -10.40 -8.80
N THR A 54 -19.05 -10.62 -7.88
CA THR A 54 -19.97 -9.58 -7.39
C THR A 54 -19.43 -8.89 -6.15
N LEU A 55 -18.48 -9.51 -5.46
CA LEU A 55 -17.84 -9.01 -4.25
C LEU A 55 -16.32 -9.25 -4.31
N GLY A 56 -15.54 -8.38 -3.68
CA GLY A 56 -14.10 -8.55 -3.58
C GLY A 56 -13.47 -7.70 -2.48
N LEU A 57 -12.33 -8.16 -1.94
CA LEU A 57 -11.55 -7.39 -0.97
C LEU A 57 -10.65 -6.36 -1.65
N GLN A 58 -10.05 -6.72 -2.79
CA GLN A 58 -9.17 -5.86 -3.56
C GLN A 58 -9.21 -6.23 -5.04
N VAL A 59 -9.13 -5.23 -5.91
CA VAL A 59 -8.93 -5.40 -7.35
C VAL A 59 -7.53 -4.97 -7.75
N LEU A 60 -6.94 -5.69 -8.69
CA LEU A 60 -5.66 -5.41 -9.32
C LEU A 60 -5.72 -5.80 -10.79
N THR A 61 -4.97 -5.10 -11.62
CA THR A 61 -4.78 -5.45 -13.03
C THR A 61 -3.36 -5.96 -13.23
N SER A 62 -3.22 -7.11 -13.86
CA SER A 62 -1.92 -7.57 -14.35
C SER A 62 -1.55 -6.76 -15.59
N GLU A 63 -0.47 -5.97 -15.54
CA GLU A 63 -0.10 -5.03 -16.59
C GLU A 63 0.48 -5.73 -17.82
N ILE A 64 1.13 -6.89 -17.63
CA ILE A 64 1.82 -7.62 -18.70
C ILE A 64 0.83 -8.34 -19.61
N ASP A 65 -0.15 -8.98 -19.00
CA ASP A 65 -1.07 -9.94 -19.63
C ASP A 65 -2.53 -9.50 -19.55
N ARG A 66 -2.78 -8.32 -18.96
CA ARG A 66 -4.10 -7.64 -18.91
C ARG A 66 -5.24 -8.53 -18.41
N HIS A 67 -5.02 -9.18 -17.27
CA HIS A 67 -6.08 -9.82 -16.52
C HIS A 67 -6.56 -8.90 -15.40
N LEU A 68 -7.86 -8.86 -15.18
CA LEU A 68 -8.41 -8.30 -13.95
C LEU A 68 -8.40 -9.38 -12.87
N ILE A 69 -7.73 -9.09 -11.75
CA ILE A 69 -7.59 -10.00 -10.62
C ILE A 69 -8.42 -9.45 -9.46
N VAL A 70 -9.26 -10.31 -8.89
CA VAL A 70 -10.11 -9.99 -7.73
C VAL A 70 -9.67 -10.88 -6.57
N LEU A 71 -9.15 -10.27 -5.54
CA LEU A 71 -8.69 -10.92 -4.32
C LEU A 71 -9.82 -10.97 -3.29
N GLY A 72 -9.96 -12.09 -2.58
CA GLY A 72 -11.07 -12.29 -1.65
C GLY A 72 -12.41 -12.20 -2.36
N ALA A 73 -12.54 -12.87 -3.49
CA ALA A 73 -13.75 -12.84 -4.32
C ALA A 73 -14.81 -13.83 -3.81
N ASP A 74 -16.05 -13.64 -4.28
CA ASP A 74 -17.11 -14.64 -4.13
C ASP A 74 -16.90 -15.79 -5.12
N PRO A 75 -16.76 -17.06 -4.65
CA PRO A 75 -16.55 -18.21 -5.51
C PRO A 75 -17.79 -18.55 -6.34
N LEU A 76 -17.62 -19.41 -7.33
CA LEU A 76 -18.74 -20.01 -8.06
C LEU A 76 -19.49 -21.00 -7.16
N ASN A 77 -20.80 -21.12 -7.38
CA ASN A 77 -21.60 -22.17 -6.77
C ASN A 77 -21.14 -23.57 -7.24
N ALA A 78 -21.62 -24.63 -6.59
CA ALA A 78 -21.22 -25.99 -6.89
C ALA A 78 -21.55 -26.43 -8.35
N ALA A 79 -22.50 -25.79 -8.99
CA ALA A 79 -22.85 -26.04 -10.39
C ALA A 79 -21.97 -25.24 -11.38
N GLY A 80 -21.17 -24.28 -10.91
CA GLY A 80 -20.33 -23.43 -11.75
C GLY A 80 -21.11 -22.41 -12.59
N THR A 81 -22.37 -22.12 -12.23
CA THR A 81 -23.30 -21.34 -13.08
C THR A 81 -23.57 -19.94 -12.54
N ALA A 82 -23.19 -19.62 -11.32
CA ALA A 82 -23.40 -18.34 -10.70
C ALA A 82 -22.41 -18.10 -9.56
N ARG A 83 -22.17 -16.84 -9.21
CA ARG A 83 -21.43 -16.45 -8.01
C ARG A 83 -22.25 -16.69 -6.76
N THR A 84 -21.60 -17.05 -5.65
CA THR A 84 -22.27 -17.32 -4.37
C THR A 84 -22.78 -16.07 -3.66
N GLN A 85 -22.32 -14.88 -4.06
CA GLN A 85 -22.59 -13.61 -3.38
C GLN A 85 -22.13 -13.60 -1.91
N ALA A 86 -21.15 -14.44 -1.59
CA ALA A 86 -20.54 -14.55 -0.28
C ALA A 86 -19.02 -14.62 -0.46
N ILE A 87 -18.31 -13.68 0.15
CA ILE A 87 -16.85 -13.60 0.07
C ILE A 87 -16.22 -14.87 0.67
N ASP A 88 -15.32 -15.51 -0.08
CA ASP A 88 -14.27 -16.35 0.48
C ASP A 88 -13.00 -15.49 0.59
N PRO A 89 -12.56 -15.14 1.80
CA PRO A 89 -11.46 -14.20 2.00
C PRO A 89 -10.10 -14.71 1.49
N MET A 90 -10.00 -15.99 1.13
CA MET A 90 -8.77 -16.61 0.59
C MET A 90 -8.88 -16.93 -0.91
N PHE A 91 -10.01 -16.62 -1.53
CA PHE A 91 -10.28 -16.96 -2.92
C PHE A 91 -9.83 -15.84 -3.85
N ILE A 92 -9.23 -16.22 -4.98
CA ILE A 92 -8.77 -15.31 -6.03
C ILE A 92 -9.47 -15.70 -7.32
N ALA A 93 -10.08 -14.73 -7.99
CA ALA A 93 -10.62 -14.89 -9.33
C ALA A 93 -9.88 -13.98 -10.30
N PHE A 94 -9.66 -14.43 -11.53
CA PHE A 94 -9.05 -13.62 -12.58
C PHE A 94 -9.82 -13.77 -13.89
N SER A 95 -9.91 -12.68 -14.62
CA SER A 95 -10.62 -12.60 -15.90
C SER A 95 -9.87 -13.34 -17.01
N ASP A 96 -10.47 -13.45 -18.17
CA ASP A 96 -9.75 -13.76 -19.41
C ASP A 96 -8.78 -12.64 -19.78
N GLN A 97 -7.78 -12.97 -20.58
CA GLN A 97 -6.80 -12.01 -21.09
C GLN A 97 -7.50 -10.95 -21.96
N GLU A 98 -7.22 -9.67 -21.67
CA GLU A 98 -7.81 -8.52 -22.37
C GLU A 98 -9.34 -8.42 -22.30
N ASP A 99 -10.01 -9.26 -21.52
CA ASP A 99 -11.46 -9.20 -21.31
C ASP A 99 -11.83 -9.17 -19.83
N LEU A 100 -12.11 -7.99 -19.32
CA LEU A 100 -12.49 -7.77 -17.92
C LEU A 100 -13.91 -8.25 -17.56
N LEU A 101 -14.71 -8.67 -18.55
CA LEU A 101 -16.08 -9.15 -18.35
C LEU A 101 -16.22 -10.68 -18.41
N GLU A 102 -15.18 -11.41 -18.82
CA GLU A 102 -15.22 -12.86 -18.92
C GLU A 102 -14.46 -13.53 -17.75
N PHE A 103 -15.18 -14.16 -16.86
CA PHE A 103 -14.63 -14.90 -15.70
C PHE A 103 -15.06 -16.37 -15.66
N GLU A 104 -15.72 -16.87 -16.69
CA GLU A 104 -16.04 -18.29 -16.79
C GLU A 104 -14.81 -19.09 -17.22
N PRO A 105 -14.32 -20.03 -16.40
CA PRO A 105 -13.19 -20.87 -16.78
C PRO A 105 -13.59 -21.81 -17.95
N LYS A 106 -12.90 -21.68 -19.08
CA LYS A 106 -13.08 -22.51 -20.26
C LYS A 106 -11.75 -23.08 -20.74
N LEU A 107 -11.76 -24.19 -21.46
CA LEU A 107 -10.54 -24.76 -22.06
C LEU A 107 -9.90 -23.85 -23.12
N THR A 108 -10.64 -22.87 -23.62
CA THR A 108 -10.25 -21.98 -24.71
C THR A 108 -9.88 -20.58 -24.27
N ASN A 109 -10.00 -20.28 -22.98
CA ASN A 109 -9.66 -18.97 -22.42
C ASN A 109 -8.68 -19.11 -21.24
N THR A 110 -8.27 -17.99 -20.68
CA THR A 110 -7.33 -17.91 -19.57
C THR A 110 -7.99 -17.51 -18.24
N ALA A 111 -9.31 -17.32 -18.23
CA ALA A 111 -10.07 -17.05 -17.02
C ALA A 111 -9.98 -18.21 -16.03
N GLY A 112 -9.95 -17.89 -14.74
CA GLY A 112 -9.85 -18.93 -13.73
C GLY A 112 -9.93 -18.41 -12.31
N SER A 113 -9.63 -19.33 -11.40
CA SER A 113 -9.62 -19.02 -9.98
C SER A 113 -8.69 -19.96 -9.23
N LEU A 114 -8.24 -19.51 -8.06
CA LEU A 114 -7.45 -20.30 -7.13
C LEU A 114 -7.78 -19.89 -5.69
N ARG A 115 -7.42 -20.71 -4.73
CA ARG A 115 -7.60 -20.44 -3.32
C ARG A 115 -6.27 -20.62 -2.59
N LEU A 116 -5.88 -19.64 -1.78
CA LEU A 116 -4.68 -19.71 -0.95
C LEU A 116 -4.87 -20.70 0.19
N SER A 117 -3.77 -21.34 0.61
CA SER A 117 -3.80 -22.43 1.59
C SER A 117 -3.38 -22.01 2.99
N SER A 118 -2.57 -20.95 3.15
CA SER A 118 -2.06 -20.48 4.43
C SER A 118 -2.57 -19.08 4.74
N GLY A 119 -3.07 -18.89 5.95
CA GLY A 119 -3.77 -17.70 6.41
C GLY A 119 -5.27 -17.89 6.55
N SER A 120 -5.96 -16.87 7.06
CA SER A 120 -7.41 -16.86 7.19
C SER A 120 -8.09 -15.87 6.25
N GLN A 121 -7.37 -14.82 5.86
CA GLN A 121 -7.86 -13.81 4.92
C GLN A 121 -6.71 -13.12 4.17
N ILE A 122 -6.98 -12.71 2.95
CA ILE A 122 -6.12 -11.83 2.19
C ILE A 122 -6.25 -10.42 2.76
N MET A 123 -5.13 -9.90 3.27
CA MET A 123 -5.06 -8.55 3.81
C MET A 123 -4.92 -7.52 2.69
N GLY A 124 -4.03 -7.77 1.74
CA GLY A 124 -3.79 -6.89 0.61
C GLY A 124 -2.78 -7.48 -0.35
N ALA A 125 -2.57 -6.80 -1.46
CA ALA A 125 -1.53 -7.15 -2.42
C ALA A 125 -0.96 -5.89 -3.07
N VAL A 126 0.29 -5.99 -3.51
CA VAL A 126 0.98 -4.95 -4.26
C VAL A 126 1.62 -5.53 -5.51
N LYS A 127 1.67 -4.72 -6.56
CA LYS A 127 2.38 -5.08 -7.79
C LYS A 127 3.88 -4.86 -7.61
N SER A 128 4.67 -5.83 -8.02
CA SER A 128 6.11 -5.75 -8.19
C SER A 128 6.43 -5.84 -9.69
N ARG A 129 7.71 -5.86 -10.07
CA ARG A 129 8.13 -5.73 -11.48
C ARG A 129 7.52 -6.77 -12.43
N GLN A 130 7.42 -8.03 -12.02
CA GLN A 130 6.90 -9.13 -12.84
C GLN A 130 5.98 -10.07 -12.07
N GLU A 131 5.59 -9.69 -10.89
CA GLU A 131 4.80 -10.50 -9.98
C GLU A 131 3.90 -9.64 -9.10
N ILE A 132 2.88 -10.26 -8.55
CA ILE A 132 2.00 -9.67 -7.56
C ILE A 132 2.32 -10.33 -6.22
N ILE A 133 2.67 -9.52 -5.22
CA ILE A 133 2.90 -10.00 -3.87
C ILE A 133 1.60 -9.90 -3.10
N ILE A 134 1.10 -11.05 -2.66
CA ILE A 134 -0.17 -11.17 -1.94
C ILE A 134 0.14 -11.48 -0.47
N PHE A 135 -0.45 -10.72 0.40
CA PHE A 135 -0.30 -10.85 1.84
C PHE A 135 -1.59 -11.36 2.46
N THR A 136 -1.45 -12.36 3.30
CA THR A 136 -2.51 -12.77 4.21
C THR A 136 -2.25 -12.21 5.60
N ASP A 137 -3.09 -12.52 6.56
CA ASP A 137 -2.89 -12.21 7.97
C ASP A 137 -1.66 -12.91 8.59
N THR A 138 -1.14 -13.97 7.97
CA THR A 138 -0.01 -14.77 8.48
C THR A 138 1.08 -15.08 7.46
N SER A 139 0.85 -14.86 6.18
CA SER A 139 1.73 -15.41 5.12
C SER A 139 1.90 -14.44 3.95
N VAL A 140 2.98 -14.64 3.21
CA VAL A 140 3.31 -13.91 1.98
C VAL A 140 3.38 -14.89 0.81
N TYR A 141 2.72 -14.53 -0.27
CA TYR A 141 2.72 -15.28 -1.54
C TYR A 141 3.21 -14.39 -2.68
N ASN A 142 3.81 -15.01 -3.69
CA ASN A 142 3.92 -14.39 -5.00
C ASN A 142 2.97 -15.05 -6.00
N MET A 143 2.42 -14.24 -6.89
CA MET A 143 1.58 -14.66 -8.00
C MET A 143 2.22 -14.17 -9.30
N GLN A 144 2.48 -15.09 -10.22
CA GLN A 144 3.14 -14.83 -11.49
C GLN A 144 2.33 -15.39 -12.64
N PHE A 145 2.29 -14.67 -13.77
CA PHE A 145 1.76 -15.20 -15.01
C PHE A 145 2.70 -16.25 -15.60
N VAL A 146 2.18 -17.44 -15.84
CA VAL A 146 2.94 -18.56 -16.39
C VAL A 146 2.37 -19.03 -17.75
N GLY A 147 1.24 -18.45 -18.15
CA GLY A 147 0.55 -18.80 -19.39
C GLY A 147 -0.23 -20.10 -19.34
N PRO A 148 -0.97 -20.41 -20.43
CA PRO A 148 -1.78 -21.62 -20.51
C PRO A 148 -0.94 -22.91 -20.29
N PRO A 149 -1.50 -23.95 -19.65
CA PRO A 149 -2.91 -24.07 -19.23
C PRO A 149 -3.21 -23.50 -17.83
N PHE A 150 -2.24 -23.04 -17.07
CA PHE A 150 -2.44 -22.66 -15.66
C PHE A 150 -2.71 -21.18 -15.44
N THR A 151 -2.45 -20.32 -16.42
CA THR A 151 -2.54 -18.86 -16.40
C THR A 151 -1.65 -18.22 -15.33
N PHE A 152 -1.92 -18.47 -14.05
CA PHE A 152 -1.13 -17.97 -12.93
C PHE A 152 -0.60 -19.10 -12.05
N ALA A 153 0.66 -18.95 -11.62
CA ALA A 153 1.24 -19.74 -10.55
C ALA A 153 1.28 -18.89 -9.26
N VAL A 154 0.95 -19.53 -8.14
CA VAL A 154 1.04 -18.90 -6.82
C VAL A 154 1.93 -19.75 -5.94
N ASN A 155 2.98 -19.13 -5.38
CA ASN A 155 3.91 -19.81 -4.49
C ASN A 155 3.89 -19.13 -3.12
N LEU A 156 3.92 -19.94 -2.09
CA LEU A 156 4.08 -19.51 -0.71
C LEU A 156 5.56 -19.16 -0.46
N ILE A 157 5.81 -17.92 -0.06
CA ILE A 157 7.16 -17.41 0.20
C ILE A 157 7.51 -17.47 1.68
N ASN A 158 6.55 -17.11 2.53
CA ASN A 158 6.76 -17.06 3.98
C ASN A 158 5.45 -17.37 4.71
N GLU A 159 5.49 -18.18 5.76
CA GLU A 159 4.31 -18.60 6.55
C GLU A 159 4.17 -17.89 7.90
N SER A 160 5.15 -17.09 8.30
CA SER A 160 5.18 -16.52 9.66
C SER A 160 5.13 -15.00 9.69
N THR A 161 4.89 -14.36 8.54
CA THR A 161 4.93 -12.91 8.43
C THR A 161 3.70 -12.43 7.69
N GLY A 162 2.72 -11.92 8.42
CA GLY A 162 1.48 -11.37 7.87
C GLY A 162 1.53 -9.86 7.70
N LEU A 163 0.52 -9.29 7.04
CA LEU A 163 0.36 -7.85 6.86
C LEU A 163 -0.62 -7.30 7.91
N VAL A 164 -0.25 -6.22 8.60
CA VAL A 164 -1.10 -5.64 9.66
C VAL A 164 -2.37 -4.96 9.16
N GLY A 165 -2.36 -4.48 7.94
CA GLY A 165 -3.50 -3.76 7.36
C GLY A 165 -3.48 -3.77 5.84
N PRO A 166 -4.62 -3.54 5.18
CA PRO A 166 -4.75 -3.68 3.73
C PRO A 166 -3.82 -2.80 2.90
N LYS A 167 -3.34 -1.72 3.49
CA LYS A 167 -2.47 -0.73 2.84
C LYS A 167 -1.11 -0.60 3.50
N ALA A 168 -0.71 -1.58 4.32
CA ALA A 168 0.54 -1.54 5.06
C ALA A 168 1.77 -2.04 4.25
N ALA A 169 1.61 -2.28 2.95
CA ALA A 169 2.66 -2.65 2.02
C ALA A 169 2.76 -1.67 0.86
N VAL A 170 3.98 -1.46 0.37
CA VAL A 170 4.28 -0.58 -0.76
C VAL A 170 5.46 -1.11 -1.57
N THR A 171 5.45 -0.84 -2.86
CA THR A 171 6.54 -1.19 -3.77
C THR A 171 7.47 0.01 -3.95
N ALA A 172 8.76 -0.22 -3.75
CA ALA A 172 9.84 0.72 -4.03
C ALA A 172 10.75 0.17 -5.15
N PRO A 173 11.69 0.96 -5.68
CA PRO A 173 12.55 0.52 -6.79
C PRO A 173 13.41 -0.70 -6.50
N ASP A 174 13.75 -0.97 -5.26
CA ASP A 174 14.61 -2.07 -4.81
C ASP A 174 13.84 -3.27 -4.22
N GLY A 175 12.53 -3.16 -4.01
CA GLY A 175 11.72 -4.25 -3.47
C GLY A 175 10.36 -3.81 -2.93
N VAL A 176 9.68 -4.73 -2.29
CA VAL A 176 8.42 -4.46 -1.58
C VAL A 176 8.70 -4.34 -0.09
N TYR A 177 8.20 -3.29 0.52
CA TYR A 177 8.32 -3.02 1.95
C TYR A 177 6.96 -3.13 2.62
N PHE A 178 6.92 -3.75 3.80
CA PHE A 178 5.65 -3.94 4.50
C PHE A 178 5.82 -4.00 6.02
N MET A 179 4.76 -3.64 6.71
CA MET A 179 4.67 -3.68 8.16
C MET A 179 3.90 -4.93 8.60
N SER A 180 4.53 -5.74 9.45
CA SER A 180 3.91 -6.86 10.14
C SER A 180 3.51 -6.47 11.56
N TYR A 181 2.99 -7.43 12.33
CA TYR A 181 2.50 -7.20 13.69
C TYR A 181 3.61 -6.89 14.71
N ASP A 182 4.84 -7.25 14.38
CA ASP A 182 5.99 -7.16 15.29
C ASP A 182 7.21 -6.43 14.72
N SER A 183 7.27 -6.25 13.40
CA SER A 183 8.42 -5.65 12.73
C SER A 183 8.10 -5.15 11.32
N PHE A 184 9.11 -4.55 10.71
CA PHE A 184 9.09 -4.16 9.30
C PHE A 184 9.88 -5.17 8.49
N TYR A 185 9.42 -5.44 7.29
CA TYR A 185 10.01 -6.45 6.40
C TYR A 185 10.18 -5.91 4.99
N THR A 186 11.09 -6.53 4.27
CA THR A 186 11.27 -6.32 2.84
C THR A 186 11.17 -7.63 2.09
N TYR A 187 10.67 -7.56 0.86
CA TYR A 187 10.68 -8.65 -0.09
C TYR A 187 11.44 -8.24 -1.34
N ASN A 188 12.49 -9.00 -1.64
CA ASN A 188 13.28 -8.91 -2.86
C ASN A 188 13.66 -10.34 -3.29
N GLY A 189 12.64 -11.12 -3.70
CA GLY A 189 12.78 -12.56 -3.95
C GLY A 189 12.69 -13.42 -2.68
N THR A 190 13.02 -12.88 -1.52
CA THR A 190 12.87 -13.50 -0.20
C THR A 190 12.36 -12.48 0.80
N VAL A 191 11.64 -12.94 1.83
CA VAL A 191 11.21 -12.08 2.94
C VAL A 191 12.33 -11.98 3.96
N ALA A 192 12.73 -10.76 4.30
CA ALA A 192 13.73 -10.46 5.32
C ALA A 192 13.26 -9.36 6.26
N GLU A 193 13.55 -9.49 7.55
CA GLU A 193 13.29 -8.44 8.53
C GLU A 193 14.24 -7.26 8.30
N LEU A 194 13.69 -6.04 8.35
CA LEU A 194 14.49 -4.81 8.31
C LEU A 194 15.03 -4.50 9.71
N PRO A 195 16.36 -4.35 9.87
CA PRO A 195 16.92 -3.82 11.11
C PRO A 195 16.33 -2.45 11.41
N CYS A 196 15.60 -2.32 12.51
CA CYS A 196 14.90 -1.10 12.87
C CYS A 196 15.30 -0.60 14.25
N THR A 197 15.96 0.55 14.31
CA THR A 197 16.41 1.16 15.57
C THR A 197 15.26 1.75 16.38
N VAL A 198 14.15 2.10 15.73
CA VAL A 198 12.94 2.68 16.35
C VAL A 198 11.81 1.67 16.53
N LYS A 199 12.09 0.37 16.35
CA LYS A 199 11.10 -0.72 16.45
C LYS A 199 10.29 -0.66 17.74
N ASN A 200 10.98 -0.59 18.89
CA ASN A 200 10.32 -0.56 20.19
C ASN A 200 9.45 0.69 20.36
N TYR A 201 9.90 1.84 19.87
CA TYR A 201 9.13 3.08 19.92
C TYR A 201 7.81 2.94 19.18
N VAL A 202 7.84 2.47 17.92
CA VAL A 202 6.65 2.31 17.09
C VAL A 202 5.69 1.28 17.66
N PHE A 203 6.15 0.06 17.92
CA PHE A 203 5.28 -1.07 18.32
C PHE A 203 4.78 -0.99 19.75
N SER A 204 5.41 -0.18 20.63
CA SER A 204 4.86 0.11 21.97
C SER A 204 3.80 1.21 21.96
N ASP A 205 3.81 2.09 20.94
CA ASP A 205 2.88 3.22 20.83
C ASP A 205 1.72 2.96 19.85
N ILE A 206 1.77 1.92 19.03
CA ILE A 206 0.72 1.67 18.03
C ILE A 206 -0.61 1.24 18.65
N ASN A 207 -1.71 1.80 18.15
CA ASN A 207 -3.06 1.37 18.54
C ASN A 207 -3.45 0.07 17.82
N ASN A 208 -3.28 -1.07 18.49
CA ASN A 208 -3.59 -2.39 17.91
C ASN A 208 -5.06 -2.56 17.50
N SER A 209 -6.01 -1.84 18.12
CA SER A 209 -7.42 -1.91 17.73
C SER A 209 -7.72 -1.17 16.42
N GLN A 210 -6.84 -0.29 15.99
CA GLN A 210 -6.94 0.50 14.77
C GLN A 210 -5.80 0.22 13.77
N ILE A 211 -5.02 -0.83 13.98
CA ILE A 211 -3.82 -1.16 13.19
C ILE A 211 -4.12 -1.37 11.70
N TYR A 212 -5.34 -1.77 11.36
CA TYR A 212 -5.78 -1.91 9.98
C TYR A 212 -5.81 -0.59 9.18
N LYS A 213 -5.71 0.57 9.86
CA LYS A 213 -5.62 1.90 9.25
C LYS A 213 -4.21 2.25 8.78
N VAL A 214 -3.21 1.45 9.12
CA VAL A 214 -1.83 1.69 8.68
C VAL A 214 -1.77 1.87 7.17
N GLN A 215 -1.11 2.97 6.76
CA GLN A 215 -0.95 3.36 5.36
C GLN A 215 0.53 3.45 5.03
N ALA A 216 1.03 2.54 4.21
CA ALA A 216 2.39 2.62 3.66
C ALA A 216 2.46 3.64 2.51
N PHE A 217 3.62 4.24 2.34
CA PHE A 217 3.90 5.20 1.27
C PHE A 217 5.36 5.15 0.83
N THR A 218 5.63 5.71 -0.36
CA THR A 218 6.96 5.93 -0.90
C THR A 218 7.19 7.42 -1.15
N ASN A 219 8.44 7.84 -0.98
CA ASN A 219 8.96 9.11 -1.47
C ASN A 219 10.25 8.79 -2.25
N ASN A 220 10.08 8.42 -3.51
CA ASN A 220 11.17 7.92 -4.34
C ASN A 220 12.25 8.97 -4.60
N LYS A 221 11.92 10.26 -4.59
CA LYS A 221 12.87 11.37 -4.72
C LYS A 221 13.93 11.35 -3.63
N HIS A 222 13.56 10.93 -2.42
CA HIS A 222 14.44 10.88 -1.25
C HIS A 222 14.85 9.45 -0.86
N SER A 223 14.50 8.44 -1.66
CA SER A 223 14.79 7.03 -1.37
C SER A 223 14.15 6.54 -0.06
N GLU A 224 12.90 6.90 0.15
CA GLU A 224 12.19 6.66 1.38
C GLU A 224 10.97 5.77 1.20
N VAL A 225 10.73 4.94 2.19
CA VAL A 225 9.46 4.24 2.42
C VAL A 225 9.00 4.52 3.84
N GLY A 226 7.71 4.67 4.03
CA GLY A 226 7.20 4.99 5.35
C GLY A 226 5.81 4.42 5.62
N TRP A 227 5.40 4.51 6.87
CA TRP A 227 4.10 4.07 7.34
C TRP A 227 3.49 5.13 8.24
N TYR A 228 2.31 5.58 7.86
CA TYR A 228 1.43 6.35 8.73
C TYR A 228 0.65 5.38 9.61
N TYR A 229 0.57 5.65 10.92
CA TYR A 229 -0.10 4.76 11.86
C TYR A 229 -0.80 5.53 12.98
N PRO A 230 -1.84 4.95 13.61
CA PRO A 230 -2.48 5.52 14.79
C PRO A 230 -1.67 5.20 16.04
N SER A 231 -1.37 6.23 16.87
CA SER A 231 -0.76 6.03 18.17
C SER A 231 -1.72 5.38 19.18
N ALA A 232 -1.21 4.88 20.30
CA ALA A 232 -2.01 4.24 21.36
C ALA A 232 -3.13 5.15 21.90
N SER A 233 -2.93 6.46 21.85
CA SER A 233 -3.91 7.46 22.32
C SER A 233 -4.87 7.95 21.24
N SER A 234 -4.71 7.51 19.98
CA SER A 234 -5.51 7.97 18.85
C SER A 234 -6.30 6.84 18.19
N SER A 235 -7.50 7.13 17.73
CA SER A 235 -8.27 6.26 16.85
C SER A 235 -8.02 6.53 15.36
N GLU A 236 -7.33 7.62 15.02
CA GLU A 236 -6.98 8.02 13.67
C GLU A 236 -5.46 8.11 13.52
N ILE A 237 -4.99 8.10 12.28
CA ILE A 237 -3.55 8.25 11.96
C ILE A 237 -3.06 9.61 12.47
N ASP A 238 -2.01 9.59 13.29
CA ASP A 238 -1.37 10.77 13.89
C ASP A 238 0.15 10.67 13.97
N ARG A 239 0.73 9.56 13.55
CA ARG A 239 2.16 9.26 13.59
C ARG A 239 2.64 8.76 12.25
N TYR A 240 3.95 8.93 12.02
CA TYR A 240 4.64 8.27 10.91
C TYR A 240 5.99 7.73 11.35
N VAL A 241 6.46 6.75 10.62
CA VAL A 241 7.83 6.23 10.66
C VAL A 241 8.31 6.05 9.24
N ILE A 242 9.54 6.45 8.96
CA ILE A 242 10.14 6.42 7.62
C ILE A 242 11.48 5.69 7.69
N TYR A 243 11.75 4.91 6.67
CA TYR A 243 13.01 4.24 6.40
C TYR A 243 13.61 4.75 5.09
N ASN A 244 14.78 5.35 5.17
CA ASN A 244 15.59 5.64 3.98
C ASN A 244 16.34 4.38 3.58
N TYR A 245 15.99 3.79 2.43
CA TYR A 245 16.56 2.51 2.02
C TYR A 245 17.95 2.63 1.41
N THR A 246 18.41 3.84 1.03
CA THR A 246 19.78 4.10 0.56
C THR A 246 20.74 4.25 1.72
N ASP A 247 20.40 5.11 2.69
CA ASP A 247 21.24 5.41 3.85
C ASP A 247 21.04 4.43 5.03
N ARG A 248 19.95 3.65 4.98
CA ARG A 248 19.55 2.67 6.00
C ARG A 248 19.31 3.28 7.37
N ILE A 249 18.72 4.47 7.39
CA ILE A 249 18.37 5.19 8.61
C ILE A 249 16.86 5.27 8.78
N TRP A 250 16.45 5.36 10.06
CA TRP A 250 15.06 5.48 10.46
C TRP A 250 14.82 6.83 11.11
N TYR A 251 13.65 7.42 10.83
CA TYR A 251 13.16 8.56 11.54
C TYR A 251 11.64 8.51 11.67
N TYR A 252 11.11 9.28 12.59
CA TYR A 252 9.70 9.24 12.94
C TYR A 252 9.20 10.64 13.31
N GLY A 253 7.89 10.80 13.34
CA GLY A 253 7.28 12.07 13.73
C GLY A 253 5.77 11.96 13.87
N GLN A 254 5.16 13.13 13.96
CA GLN A 254 3.72 13.29 14.12
C GLN A 254 3.17 13.96 12.86
N LEU A 255 2.28 13.26 12.17
CA LEU A 255 1.58 13.80 11.01
C LEU A 255 0.35 12.94 10.72
N SER A 256 -0.77 13.57 10.43
CA SER A 256 -2.00 12.89 10.07
C SER A 256 -2.15 12.87 8.54
N ARG A 257 -1.99 11.70 7.92
CA ARG A 257 -2.24 11.51 6.50
C ARG A 257 -2.93 10.15 6.28
N THR A 258 -4.01 10.16 5.53
CA THR A 258 -4.85 8.96 5.28
C THR A 258 -4.69 8.40 3.88
N ALA A 259 -4.06 9.14 2.99
CA ALA A 259 -3.70 8.72 1.65
C ALA A 259 -2.46 9.47 1.20
N TRP A 260 -1.68 8.84 0.32
CA TRP A 260 -0.45 9.39 -0.23
C TRP A 260 -0.33 9.04 -1.70
N LEU A 261 0.13 9.98 -2.50
CA LEU A 261 0.54 9.83 -3.89
C LEU A 261 1.95 10.38 -4.01
N ASP A 262 2.88 9.55 -4.46
CA ASP A 262 4.27 9.97 -4.72
C ASP A 262 4.36 10.94 -5.91
N ALA A 263 5.44 11.71 -5.97
CA ALA A 263 5.73 12.57 -7.12
C ALA A 263 5.83 11.74 -8.42
N GLY A 264 5.33 12.30 -9.51
CA GLY A 264 5.35 11.63 -10.82
C GLY A 264 4.30 12.19 -11.75
N ILE A 265 3.02 12.14 -11.38
CA ILE A 265 1.94 12.84 -12.11
C ILE A 265 2.01 14.32 -11.79
N GLU A 266 2.16 14.65 -10.51
CA GLU A 266 2.43 16.00 -10.02
C GLU A 266 3.92 16.15 -9.68
N ASN A 267 4.39 17.39 -9.61
CA ASN A 267 5.81 17.69 -9.33
C ASN A 267 6.22 17.32 -7.90
N TYR A 268 5.26 17.36 -6.99
CA TYR A 268 5.43 17.13 -5.57
C TYR A 268 4.51 16.02 -5.08
N PRO A 269 4.89 15.27 -4.04
CA PRO A 269 4.02 14.29 -3.43
C PRO A 269 2.76 14.95 -2.87
N GLN A 270 1.64 14.25 -2.95
CA GLN A 270 0.37 14.73 -2.44
C GLN A 270 -0.19 13.77 -1.39
N ALA A 271 -0.82 14.33 -0.36
CA ALA A 271 -1.44 13.57 0.69
C ALA A 271 -2.78 14.16 1.14
N ALA A 272 -3.68 13.31 1.59
CA ALA A 272 -4.99 13.73 2.06
C ALA A 272 -5.13 13.59 3.57
N SER A 273 -5.75 14.57 4.21
CA SER A 273 -6.16 14.51 5.61
C SER A 273 -7.26 15.53 5.90
N GLY A 274 -8.22 15.18 6.77
CA GLY A 274 -9.22 16.11 7.29
C GLY A 274 -10.09 16.81 6.23
N GLY A 275 -10.21 16.22 5.03
CA GLY A 275 -10.95 16.81 3.91
C GLY A 275 -10.13 17.77 3.03
N TYR A 276 -8.85 17.89 3.29
CA TYR A 276 -7.90 18.70 2.52
C TYR A 276 -6.93 17.80 1.75
N LEU A 277 -6.42 18.33 0.64
CA LEU A 277 -5.29 17.78 -0.10
C LEU A 277 -4.08 18.67 0.17
N TYR A 278 -3.00 18.05 0.63
CA TYR A 278 -1.74 18.72 0.96
C TYR A 278 -0.69 18.37 -0.09
N GLU A 279 0.06 19.35 -0.51
CA GLU A 279 1.29 19.18 -1.27
C GLU A 279 2.46 19.07 -0.28
N HIS A 280 3.34 18.08 -0.49
CA HIS A 280 4.49 17.82 0.35
C HIS A 280 5.79 18.15 -0.37
N GLU A 281 6.86 18.41 0.37
CA GLU A 281 8.19 18.72 -0.17
C GLU A 281 8.25 20.04 -0.97
N ASP A 282 7.31 20.96 -0.72
CA ASP A 282 7.30 22.30 -1.26
C ASP A 282 7.53 23.31 -0.13
N GLY A 283 8.73 23.95 -0.13
CA GLY A 283 9.12 24.91 0.90
C GLY A 283 9.69 24.27 2.18
N PHE A 284 9.73 25.08 3.24
CA PHE A 284 10.36 24.78 4.54
C PHE A 284 9.42 25.06 5.72
N ASP A 285 8.14 25.20 5.47
CA ASP A 285 7.13 25.51 6.48
C ASP A 285 6.03 24.43 6.55
N ASP A 286 5.15 24.55 7.53
CA ASP A 286 3.95 23.73 7.69
C ASP A 286 2.72 24.59 7.37
N ASP A 287 2.30 24.59 6.10
CA ASP A 287 1.17 25.36 5.59
C ASP A 287 1.27 26.87 5.94
N GLY A 288 2.44 27.45 5.66
CA GLY A 288 2.75 28.86 5.95
C GLY A 288 3.10 29.15 7.41
N SER A 289 3.20 28.14 8.24
CA SER A 289 3.59 28.24 9.64
C SER A 289 5.00 27.64 9.86
N GLU A 290 5.73 28.16 10.83
CA GLU A 290 7.04 27.61 11.19
C GLU A 290 6.89 26.16 11.69
N MET A 291 7.70 25.23 11.15
CA MET A 291 7.78 23.87 11.65
C MET A 291 8.27 23.86 13.09
N THR A 292 7.54 23.23 13.98
CA THR A 292 7.90 23.08 15.39
C THR A 292 8.36 21.66 15.69
N ASN A 293 9.18 21.49 16.72
CA ASN A 293 9.69 20.19 17.19
C ASN A 293 10.52 19.42 16.15
N VAL A 294 11.23 20.13 15.28
CA VAL A 294 12.22 19.54 14.38
C VAL A 294 13.53 19.37 15.15
N PHE A 295 14.00 18.12 15.29
CA PHE A 295 15.22 17.82 16.03
C PHE A 295 15.96 16.65 15.42
N ILE A 296 17.27 16.59 15.70
CA ILE A 296 18.14 15.45 15.46
C ILE A 296 18.69 15.01 16.81
N GLU A 297 18.47 13.77 17.17
CA GLU A 297 18.95 13.18 18.40
C GLU A 297 19.85 11.98 18.08
N SER A 298 21.07 12.00 18.59
CA SER A 298 21.96 10.85 18.53
C SER A 298 21.67 9.88 19.68
N SER A 299 22.04 8.62 19.53
CA SER A 299 22.15 7.73 20.68
C SER A 299 23.23 8.26 21.65
N ASP A 300 23.13 7.86 22.91
CA ASP A 300 24.20 8.06 23.89
C ASP A 300 25.52 7.50 23.35
N PHE A 301 26.60 8.24 23.52
CA PHE A 301 27.92 7.79 23.12
C PHE A 301 28.94 8.03 24.23
N ASP A 302 29.81 7.08 24.42
CA ASP A 302 30.93 7.18 25.37
C ASP A 302 32.16 7.70 24.67
N ILE A 303 32.91 8.56 25.37
CA ILE A 303 34.23 9.01 24.95
C ILE A 303 35.25 8.10 25.57
N GLY A 304 35.81 7.17 24.82
CA GLY A 304 36.70 6.10 25.31
C GLY A 304 35.90 4.86 25.72
N GLU A 305 36.30 4.20 26.79
CA GLU A 305 35.68 2.96 27.32
C GLU A 305 34.64 3.25 28.42
N GLY A 306 34.25 4.51 28.63
CA GLY A 306 33.26 4.90 29.65
C GLY A 306 33.74 4.90 31.08
N ASP A 307 34.97 4.47 31.35
CA ASP A 307 35.56 4.34 32.70
C ASP A 307 36.12 5.66 33.28
N SER A 308 36.11 6.74 32.50
CA SER A 308 36.76 7.99 32.84
C SER A 308 35.81 9.19 32.78
N PHE A 309 35.95 10.10 33.74
CA PHE A 309 35.29 11.39 33.65
C PHE A 309 35.98 12.25 32.60
N SER A 310 35.22 12.71 31.61
CA SER A 310 35.68 13.60 30.54
C SER A 310 35.17 15.03 30.79
N PHE A 311 36.04 16.02 30.70
CA PHE A 311 35.67 17.41 30.77
C PHE A 311 35.62 18.02 29.38
N ILE A 312 34.39 18.27 28.89
CA ILE A 312 34.17 18.88 27.59
C ILE A 312 34.21 20.40 27.74
N ARG A 313 35.19 21.05 27.13
CA ARG A 313 35.33 22.50 27.17
C ARG A 313 34.58 23.20 26.04
N ARG A 314 34.35 22.50 24.93
CA ARG A 314 33.76 23.09 23.72
C ARG A 314 33.15 21.99 22.85
N LEU A 315 31.93 22.24 22.36
CA LEU A 315 31.29 21.55 21.25
C LEU A 315 31.22 22.51 20.07
N ILE A 316 31.61 22.07 18.89
CA ILE A 316 31.48 22.81 17.66
C ILE A 316 30.62 21.95 16.73
N PRO A 317 29.34 22.28 16.55
CA PRO A 317 28.49 21.56 15.61
C PRO A 317 28.93 21.89 14.16
N ASP A 318 29.09 20.87 13.34
CA ASP A 318 29.31 21.02 11.89
C ASP A 318 27.95 20.97 11.17
N ILE A 319 27.24 22.08 11.20
CA ILE A 319 25.89 22.23 10.63
C ILE A 319 25.96 23.24 9.50
N LYS A 320 25.38 22.88 8.34
CA LYS A 320 25.14 23.79 7.24
C LYS A 320 23.66 24.14 7.17
N PHE A 321 23.34 25.41 7.29
CA PHE A 321 22.01 25.90 6.97
C PHE A 321 21.91 26.07 5.45
N LEU A 322 20.87 25.53 4.84
CA LEU A 322 20.65 25.62 3.40
C LEU A 322 20.00 26.95 3.01
N ASP A 323 19.35 27.61 3.95
CA ASP A 323 18.75 28.94 3.74
C ASP A 323 19.20 29.93 4.82
N ASN A 324 19.43 31.18 4.42
CA ASN A 324 19.88 32.27 5.30
C ASN A 324 18.70 32.97 5.99
N ASP A 325 17.76 32.24 6.51
CA ASP A 325 16.74 32.88 7.32
C ASP A 325 17.36 33.29 8.64
N SER A 326 17.30 34.60 8.91
CA SER A 326 17.98 35.30 10.01
C SER A 326 17.50 34.92 11.42
N GLY A 327 16.67 33.89 11.53
CA GLY A 327 16.10 33.33 12.75
C GLY A 327 16.69 32.01 13.24
N SER A 328 17.57 31.36 12.47
CA SER A 328 18.11 30.05 12.82
C SER A 328 19.12 30.16 13.97
N THR A 329 18.80 29.61 15.12
CA THR A 329 19.69 29.55 16.30
C THR A 329 20.00 28.10 16.63
N VAL A 330 21.28 27.81 16.87
CA VAL A 330 21.74 26.56 17.48
C VAL A 330 21.82 26.78 18.97
N ASN A 331 21.01 26.11 19.77
CA ASN A 331 21.03 26.12 21.23
C ASN A 331 21.94 25.06 21.80
#